data_46dff4550e8ff79eabfcde31837e9756
#
_entry.id   46dff4550e8ff79eabfcde31837e9756
#
_cell.length_a   1.000
_cell.length_b   1.000
_cell.length_c   1.000
_cell.angle_alpha   90.00
_cell.angle_beta   90.00
_cell.angle_gamma   90.00
#
_symmetry.space_group_name_H-M   'P 1'
#
loop_
_entity.id
_entity.type
_entity.pdbx_description
1 polymer ?
#
loop_
_entity_poly.entity_id
_entity_poly.type
_entity_poly.pdbx_seq_one_letter_code
_entity_poly.pdbx_strand_id
1 'polypeptide(L)' 'MAESVYKVIELVGTSEESWEKAAAAAVERAAESLRDMRIAEVVELDMQIEDGKINTYRARVKVSFKFEDD' A
#
# COMPACT_ATOMS: atom_id res chain seq x y z
N MET A 1 -16.66 17.15 16.31
CA MET A 1 -16.61 17.70 14.97
C MET A 1 -17.05 16.69 13.96
N ALA A 2 -17.87 17.12 13.04
CA ALA A 2 -18.32 16.22 11.98
C ALA A 2 -17.28 16.06 10.88
N GLU A 3 -16.50 17.08 10.64
CA GLU A 3 -15.50 17.05 9.56
C GLU A 3 -14.21 16.42 10.01
N SER A 4 -13.58 15.69 9.11
CA SER A 4 -12.25 15.08 9.34
C SER A 4 -11.39 15.28 8.12
N VAL A 5 -10.09 15.22 8.35
CA VAL A 5 -9.12 15.35 7.27
C VAL A 5 -8.19 14.15 7.32
N TYR A 6 -7.92 13.58 6.16
CA TYR A 6 -7.03 12.45 6.04
C TYR A 6 -5.82 12.81 5.20
N LYS A 7 -4.73 12.18 5.51
CA LYS A 7 -3.51 12.29 4.72
C LYS A 7 -3.32 11.00 3.96
N VAL A 8 -2.82 11.09 2.73
CA VAL A 8 -2.67 9.93 1.88
C VAL A 8 -1.22 9.82 1.43
N ILE A 9 -0.67 8.63 1.53
CA ILE A 9 0.65 8.34 0.97
C ILE A 9 0.50 7.20 -0.02
N GLU A 10 1.48 7.09 -0.91
CA GLU A 10 1.46 6.07 -1.94
C GLU A 10 2.68 5.19 -1.78
N LEU A 11 2.45 3.87 -1.84
CA LEU A 11 3.51 2.88 -1.65
C LEU A 11 3.41 1.84 -2.75
N VAL A 12 4.54 1.16 -3.00
CA VAL A 12 4.54 0.00 -3.88
C VAL A 12 5.08 -1.17 -3.09
N GLY A 13 4.26 -2.21 -2.97
CA GLY A 13 4.69 -3.45 -2.34
C GLY A 13 5.01 -4.48 -3.40
N THR A 14 5.87 -5.42 -3.06
CA THR A 14 6.23 -6.49 -3.98
C THR A 14 6.13 -7.83 -3.27
N SER A 15 5.89 -8.88 -4.05
CA SER A 15 5.85 -10.23 -3.54
C SER A 15 6.11 -11.19 -4.69
N GLU A 16 6.82 -12.26 -4.40
CA GLU A 16 7.04 -13.29 -5.40
C GLU A 16 5.86 -14.25 -5.48
N GLU A 17 4.87 -14.11 -4.59
CA GLU A 17 3.78 -15.06 -4.49
C GLU A 17 2.46 -14.56 -5.03
N SER A 18 2.07 -13.34 -4.72
CA SER A 18 0.76 -12.84 -5.14
C SER A 18 0.66 -11.34 -4.98
N TRP A 19 -0.35 -10.77 -5.67
CA TRP A 19 -0.65 -9.35 -5.52
C TRP A 19 -1.19 -9.05 -4.13
N GLU A 20 -1.98 -9.97 -3.57
CA GLU A 20 -2.51 -9.76 -2.23
C GLU A 20 -1.38 -9.64 -1.22
N LYS A 21 -0.37 -10.48 -1.35
CA LYS A 21 0.78 -10.41 -0.45
C LYS A 21 1.61 -9.16 -0.71
N ALA A 22 1.68 -8.73 -1.97
CA ALA A 22 2.39 -7.49 -2.29
C ALA A 22 1.72 -6.31 -1.63
N ALA A 23 0.39 -6.22 -1.73
CA ALA A 23 -0.35 -5.13 -1.11
C ALA A 23 -0.24 -5.18 0.40
N ALA A 24 -0.38 -6.38 0.98
CA ALA A 24 -0.26 -6.54 2.42
C ALA A 24 1.11 -6.13 2.93
N ALA A 25 2.14 -6.47 2.18
CA ALA A 25 3.51 -6.10 2.56
C ALA A 25 3.66 -4.59 2.66
N ALA A 26 3.08 -3.86 1.69
CA ALA A 26 3.15 -2.40 1.71
C ALA A 26 2.45 -1.83 2.94
N VAL A 27 1.25 -2.34 3.23
CA VAL A 27 0.48 -1.84 4.36
C VAL A 27 1.16 -2.17 5.68
N GLU A 28 1.65 -3.39 5.82
CA GLU A 28 2.28 -3.81 7.05
C GLU A 28 3.58 -3.06 7.32
N ARG A 29 4.33 -2.77 6.26
CA ARG A 29 5.54 -1.99 6.41
C ARG A 29 5.22 -0.56 6.84
N ALA A 30 4.18 0.02 6.25
CA ALA A 30 3.76 1.37 6.62
C ALA A 30 3.30 1.41 8.07
N ALA A 31 2.68 0.33 8.54
CA ALA A 31 2.16 0.29 9.90
C ALA A 31 3.26 0.36 10.94
N GLU A 32 4.50 0.08 10.56
CA GLU A 32 5.60 0.16 11.50
C GLU A 32 5.93 1.60 11.90
N SER A 33 5.57 2.56 11.06
CA SER A 33 5.90 3.95 11.36
C SER A 33 4.71 4.90 11.31
N LEU A 34 3.57 4.46 10.81
CA LEU A 34 2.39 5.32 10.72
C LEU A 34 1.31 4.84 11.67
N ARG A 35 0.53 5.79 12.17
CA ARG A 35 -0.59 5.49 13.06
C ARG A 35 -1.89 5.84 12.39
N ASP A 36 -2.95 5.22 12.88
CA ASP A 36 -4.31 5.54 12.47
C ASP A 36 -4.55 5.35 10.99
N MET A 37 -3.92 4.34 10.41
CA MET A 37 -4.24 4.00 9.03
C MET A 37 -5.64 3.44 8.98
N ARG A 38 -6.42 3.91 8.02
CA ARG A 38 -7.83 3.56 7.96
C ARG A 38 -8.20 2.82 6.69
N ILE A 39 -7.65 3.25 5.56
CA ILE A 39 -8.02 2.67 4.28
C ILE A 39 -6.77 2.48 3.44
N ALA A 40 -6.69 1.33 2.78
CA ALA A 40 -5.65 1.05 1.80
C ALA A 40 -6.37 0.75 0.49
N GLU A 41 -6.10 1.56 -0.51
CA GLU A 41 -6.71 1.41 -1.82
C GLU A 41 -5.67 0.86 -2.79
N VAL A 42 -5.96 -0.28 -3.41
CA VAL A 42 -5.08 -0.82 -4.43
C VAL A 42 -5.37 -0.08 -5.72
N VAL A 43 -4.38 0.67 -6.18
CA VAL A 43 -4.56 1.57 -7.32
C VAL A 43 -4.17 0.87 -8.62
N GLU A 44 -3.12 0.08 -8.57
CA GLU A 44 -2.57 -0.50 -9.79
C GLU A 44 -1.83 -1.77 -9.45
N LEU A 45 -1.99 -2.78 -10.32
CA LEU A 45 -1.29 -4.04 -10.18
C LEU A 45 -0.44 -4.25 -11.41
N ASP A 46 0.79 -4.69 -11.23
CA ASP A 46 1.63 -5.03 -12.35
C ASP A 46 2.60 -6.13 -11.96
N MET A 47 3.41 -6.53 -12.89
CA MET A 47 4.35 -7.63 -12.68
C MET A 47 5.69 -7.26 -13.30
N GLN A 48 6.73 -7.70 -12.64
CA GLN A 48 8.07 -7.57 -13.17
C GLN A 48 8.41 -8.87 -13.89
N ILE A 49 8.89 -8.74 -15.12
CA ILE A 49 9.18 -9.89 -15.97
C ILE A 49 10.67 -9.97 -16.19
N GLU A 50 11.19 -11.17 -16.04
CA GLU A 50 12.61 -11.42 -16.26
C GLU A 50 12.75 -12.70 -17.05
N ASP A 51 13.44 -12.61 -18.21
CA ASP A 51 13.65 -13.73 -19.10
C ASP A 51 12.34 -14.41 -19.50
N GLY A 52 11.31 -13.60 -19.76
CA GLY A 52 10.02 -14.09 -20.18
C GLY A 52 9.19 -14.72 -19.08
N LYS A 53 9.63 -14.61 -17.84
CA LYS A 53 8.91 -15.19 -16.71
C LYS A 53 8.56 -14.13 -15.69
N ILE A 54 7.44 -14.33 -15.01
CA ILE A 54 7.05 -13.41 -13.97
C ILE A 54 8.00 -13.58 -12.79
N ASN A 55 8.65 -12.49 -12.44
CA ASN A 55 9.60 -12.48 -11.33
C ASN A 55 8.92 -12.03 -10.05
N THR A 56 8.15 -10.96 -10.12
CA THR A 56 7.60 -10.33 -8.93
C THR A 56 6.26 -9.73 -9.27
N TYR A 57 5.32 -9.87 -8.34
CA TYR A 57 4.05 -9.16 -8.40
C TYR A 57 4.20 -7.85 -7.64
N ARG A 58 3.65 -6.77 -8.18
CA ARG A 58 3.73 -5.46 -7.54
C ARG A 58 2.35 -4.86 -7.40
N ALA A 59 2.11 -4.22 -6.27
CA ALA A 59 0.85 -3.54 -6.00
C ALA A 59 1.14 -2.12 -5.57
N ARG A 60 0.54 -1.17 -6.28
CA ARG A 60 0.61 0.24 -5.91
C ARG A 60 -0.58 0.53 -5.02
N VAL A 61 -0.31 1.03 -3.83
CA VAL A 61 -1.32 1.16 -2.81
C VAL A 61 -1.31 2.59 -2.27
N LYS A 62 -2.49 3.18 -2.17
CA LYS A 62 -2.64 4.47 -1.48
C LYS A 62 -3.20 4.18 -0.11
N VAL A 63 -2.50 4.64 0.91
CA VAL A 63 -2.91 4.43 2.29
C VAL A 63 -3.31 5.77 2.88
N SER A 64 -4.51 5.82 3.45
CA SER A 64 -4.98 7.03 4.10
C SER A 64 -5.01 6.84 5.60
N PHE A 65 -4.63 7.86 6.30
CA PHE A 65 -4.66 7.83 7.75
C PHE A 65 -5.13 9.19 8.24
N LYS A 66 -5.73 9.16 9.42
CA LYS A 66 -6.35 10.35 9.95
C LYS A 66 -5.30 11.39 10.29
N PHE A 67 -5.53 12.60 9.84
CA PHE A 67 -4.62 13.70 10.12
C PHE A 67 -4.85 14.18 11.53
N GLU A 68 -3.81 14.14 12.34
CA GLU A 68 -3.87 14.58 13.73
C GLU A 68 -3.40 16.01 13.79
N ASP A 69 -4.20 16.85 14.37
CA ASP A 69 -3.87 18.27 14.36
C ASP A 69 -3.86 18.88 15.75
N ASP A 70 -3.59 18.09 16.74
CA ASP A 70 -3.51 18.70 18.08
C ASP A 70 -2.07 18.92 18.51
#